data_6f22cea0187c5312a8bb9ab73b6d56d1
#
_entry.id   6f22cea0187c5312a8bb9ab73b6d56d1
#
_cell.length_a   1.000
_cell.length_b   1.000
_cell.length_c   1.000
_cell.angle_alpha   90.00
_cell.angle_beta   90.00
_cell.angle_gamma   90.00
#
_symmetry.space_group_name_H-M   'P 1'
#
loop_
_entity.id
_entity.type
_entity.pdbx_description
1 polymer ?
#
loop_
_entity_poly.entity_id
_entity_poly.type
_entity_poly.pdbx_seq_one_letter_code
_entity_poly.pdbx_strand_id
1 'polypeptide(L)'
;MQADGKSTTTAVVLAAGLGTRMKSAMPKVLHPVAGRPMIGHVMATLAEAGIDRAVAVIGEGMEAVADAAAPHATAVQIDRLGTAHAVLAAREFIAANPADDLIVLYGDTPLITAETVDAMLAARRTAPQPGVVVLGFEPDDPGPYGRLILGADGSLEEIVEARDATAEQLAVGLCNSGVMVIDGARALEWLDRIGNGNAKGEYYLTDVVAIARADGAAAAVVIGDPDEVLGVNSRIELAEAEAIAQDRLRARAMEGGATLTDPLTVYFSWDTALGRDVTVGPNVVFGPGVRVGDNVEIRAFCHLEGATVAEGAVIGPFARLRPGADLGEGVRIGNFVEIKAADLAPGVKVNHLSYVGDSIVGAGANIGAGTITCNYDGHFKSKTIIGEGAFIGSNTA
;
A
#
# COMPACT_ATOMS: atom_id res chain seq x y z
N MET A 1 -25.47 27.73 -14.56
CA MET A 1 -24.63 26.54 -14.75
C MET A 1 -24.61 25.83 -13.40
N GLN A 2 -25.45 24.82 -13.21
CA GLN A 2 -25.34 23.92 -12.08
C GLN A 2 -24.05 23.10 -12.32
N ALA A 3 -23.09 23.23 -11.38
CA ALA A 3 -21.97 22.30 -11.34
C ALA A 3 -22.55 20.90 -11.12
N ASP A 4 -22.10 19.93 -11.91
CA ASP A 4 -22.41 18.51 -11.70
C ASP A 4 -22.08 18.18 -10.24
N GLY A 5 -23.14 17.90 -9.45
CA GLY A 5 -23.05 17.72 -8.02
C GLY A 5 -22.42 16.39 -7.64
N LYS A 6 -21.13 16.24 -7.91
CA LYS A 6 -20.35 15.14 -7.34
C LYS A 6 -20.10 15.48 -5.88
N SER A 7 -20.63 14.66 -4.96
CA SER A 7 -20.40 14.83 -3.53
C SER A 7 -18.90 14.91 -3.22
N THR A 8 -18.53 15.81 -2.34
CA THR A 8 -17.13 16.04 -1.96
C THR A 8 -16.77 15.27 -0.70
N THR A 9 -15.52 14.77 -0.64
CA THR A 9 -15.01 14.04 0.53
C THR A 9 -13.68 14.64 0.98
N THR A 10 -13.54 14.82 2.31
CA THR A 10 -12.26 15.14 2.96
C THR A 10 -11.82 13.92 3.76
N ALA A 11 -10.56 13.52 3.65
CA ALA A 11 -9.99 12.38 4.33
C ALA A 11 -8.99 12.78 5.43
N VAL A 12 -9.07 12.10 6.57
CA VAL A 12 -8.10 12.19 7.65
C VAL A 12 -7.49 10.79 7.86
N VAL A 13 -6.16 10.68 7.72
CA VAL A 13 -5.42 9.44 7.92
C VAL A 13 -4.64 9.52 9.23
N LEU A 14 -4.99 8.69 10.20
CA LEU A 14 -4.37 8.67 11.53
C LEU A 14 -3.04 7.89 11.49
N ALA A 15 -1.93 8.57 11.73
CA ALA A 15 -0.58 8.02 11.65
C ALA A 15 0.34 8.44 12.82
N ALA A 16 -0.20 9.02 13.90
CA ALA A 16 0.57 9.55 15.03
C ALA A 16 1.00 8.49 16.07
N GLY A 17 0.60 7.22 15.90
CA GLY A 17 0.87 6.14 16.84
C GLY A 17 2.34 5.77 16.96
N LEU A 18 2.85 5.55 18.19
CA LEU A 18 4.26 5.20 18.46
C LEU A 18 4.68 3.80 17.96
N GLY A 19 3.74 2.87 17.81
CA GLY A 19 4.03 1.53 17.32
C GLY A 19 5.01 0.72 18.17
N THR A 20 4.98 0.86 19.49
CA THR A 20 5.94 0.22 20.43
C THR A 20 6.04 -1.30 20.28
N ARG A 21 4.93 -1.96 19.90
CA ARG A 21 4.89 -3.42 19.63
C ARG A 21 5.72 -3.85 18.41
N MET A 22 6.04 -2.93 17.50
CA MET A 22 6.93 -3.19 16.35
C MET A 22 8.38 -3.40 16.75
N LYS A 23 8.78 -2.96 17.95
CA LYS A 23 10.17 -3.02 18.46
C LYS A 23 11.16 -2.45 17.44
N SER A 24 10.87 -1.27 16.89
CA SER A 24 11.61 -0.63 15.80
C SER A 24 11.83 0.84 16.09
N ALA A 25 12.96 1.38 15.63
CA ALA A 25 13.20 2.82 15.59
C ALA A 25 12.43 3.51 14.46
N MET A 26 12.01 2.73 13.44
CA MET A 26 11.19 3.22 12.34
C MET A 26 9.74 3.37 12.81
N PRO A 27 9.06 4.50 12.53
CA PRO A 27 7.63 4.65 12.76
C PRO A 27 6.83 3.50 12.15
N LYS A 28 5.82 3.02 12.88
CA LYS A 28 5.01 1.85 12.49
C LYS A 28 4.52 1.91 11.04
N VAL A 29 3.94 3.03 10.64
CA VAL A 29 3.31 3.23 9.33
C VAL A 29 4.29 3.33 8.16
N LEU A 30 5.60 3.37 8.43
CA LEU A 30 6.66 3.35 7.42
C LEU A 30 7.16 1.94 7.09
N HIS A 31 6.79 0.92 7.86
CA HIS A 31 7.14 -0.45 7.50
C HIS A 31 6.50 -0.81 6.17
N PRO A 32 7.30 -1.39 5.23
CA PRO A 32 6.79 -1.71 3.91
C PRO A 32 5.93 -2.97 3.90
N VAL A 33 4.92 -2.96 3.04
CA VAL A 33 4.16 -4.10 2.54
C VAL A 33 4.32 -4.08 1.03
N ALA A 34 4.71 -5.18 0.43
CA ALA A 34 5.04 -5.28 -1.00
C ALA A 34 5.97 -4.14 -1.49
N GLY A 35 6.94 -3.74 -0.65
CA GLY A 35 7.92 -2.69 -0.98
C GLY A 35 7.45 -1.25 -0.84
N ARG A 36 6.20 -0.98 -0.41
CA ARG A 36 5.64 0.37 -0.19
C ARG A 36 5.33 0.58 1.28
N PRO A 37 5.66 1.74 1.90
CA PRO A 37 5.24 2.07 3.25
C PRO A 37 3.72 1.91 3.45
N MET A 38 3.28 1.41 4.61
CA MET A 38 1.85 1.18 4.89
C MET A 38 0.99 2.43 4.66
N ILE A 39 1.42 3.58 5.16
CA ILE A 39 0.72 4.85 4.92
C ILE A 39 0.62 5.17 3.42
N GLY A 40 1.63 4.82 2.63
CA GLY A 40 1.62 5.02 1.19
C GLY A 40 0.55 4.19 0.47
N HIS A 41 0.22 2.99 0.98
CA HIS A 41 -0.92 2.21 0.47
C HIS A 41 -2.25 2.94 0.73
N VAL A 42 -2.47 3.40 1.97
CA VAL A 42 -3.70 4.11 2.33
C VAL A 42 -3.88 5.39 1.50
N MET A 43 -2.79 6.16 1.29
CA MET A 43 -2.85 7.35 0.42
C MET A 43 -3.16 7.00 -1.04
N ALA A 44 -2.65 5.88 -1.55
CA ALA A 44 -2.99 5.43 -2.90
C ALA A 44 -4.45 5.01 -3.02
N THR A 45 -4.98 4.27 -2.04
CA THR A 45 -6.40 3.91 -1.98
C THR A 45 -7.29 5.15 -2.04
N LEU A 46 -6.94 6.22 -1.31
CA LEU A 46 -7.67 7.49 -1.39
C LEU A 46 -7.63 8.10 -2.79
N ALA A 47 -6.46 8.10 -3.44
CA ALA A 47 -6.31 8.60 -4.81
C ALA A 47 -7.11 7.75 -5.83
N GLU A 48 -7.12 6.43 -5.68
CA GLU A 48 -7.92 5.51 -6.50
C GLU A 48 -9.43 5.74 -6.31
N ALA A 49 -9.89 6.04 -5.09
CA ALA A 49 -11.27 6.45 -4.79
C ALA A 49 -11.59 7.89 -5.23
N GLY A 50 -10.63 8.61 -5.82
CA GLY A 50 -10.81 9.99 -6.28
C GLY A 50 -10.91 11.02 -5.15
N ILE A 51 -10.31 10.76 -3.99
CA ILE A 51 -10.28 11.62 -2.83
C ILE A 51 -8.94 12.36 -2.76
N ASP A 52 -8.88 13.57 -3.33
CA ASP A 52 -7.66 14.38 -3.38
C ASP A 52 -7.45 15.22 -2.10
N ARG A 53 -8.50 15.48 -1.33
CA ARG A 53 -8.46 16.29 -0.12
C ARG A 53 -8.15 15.40 1.08
N ALA A 54 -6.87 15.12 1.30
CA ALA A 54 -6.42 14.26 2.38
C ALA A 54 -5.38 14.94 3.27
N VAL A 55 -5.41 14.64 4.56
CA VAL A 55 -4.44 15.07 5.56
C VAL A 55 -3.98 13.87 6.40
N ALA A 56 -2.66 13.69 6.55
CA ALA A 56 -2.09 12.72 7.47
C ALA A 56 -1.88 13.36 8.85
N VAL A 57 -2.45 12.77 9.88
CA VAL A 57 -2.20 13.16 11.27
C VAL A 57 -0.98 12.39 11.77
N ILE A 58 0.10 13.10 11.99
CA ILE A 58 1.40 12.55 12.42
C ILE A 58 1.74 13.00 13.85
N GLY A 59 2.68 12.33 14.50
CA GLY A 59 3.24 12.78 15.77
C GLY A 59 4.36 13.80 15.58
N GLU A 60 4.73 14.48 16.65
CA GLU A 60 5.91 15.35 16.67
C GLU A 60 7.18 14.55 16.35
N GLY A 61 8.07 15.10 15.48
CA GLY A 61 9.31 14.45 15.06
C GLY A 61 9.13 13.30 14.05
N MET A 62 7.98 13.23 13.37
CA MET A 62 7.70 12.19 12.37
C MET A 62 7.81 12.71 10.93
N GLU A 63 8.85 13.50 10.60
CA GLU A 63 9.05 14.08 9.27
C GLU A 63 9.11 13.02 8.16
N ALA A 64 9.72 11.86 8.43
CA ALA A 64 9.75 10.75 7.48
C ALA A 64 8.36 10.18 7.15
N VAL A 65 7.38 10.31 8.08
CA VAL A 65 5.99 9.94 7.80
C VAL A 65 5.32 11.00 6.92
N ALA A 66 5.65 12.28 7.14
CA ALA A 66 5.18 13.37 6.28
C ALA A 66 5.68 13.20 4.84
N ASP A 67 6.97 12.87 4.68
CA ASP A 67 7.56 12.59 3.36
C ASP A 67 6.87 11.42 2.65
N ALA A 68 6.56 10.35 3.40
CA ALA A 68 5.85 9.19 2.85
C ALA A 68 4.38 9.45 2.50
N ALA A 69 3.77 10.46 3.12
CA ALA A 69 2.40 10.90 2.83
C ALA A 69 2.33 11.97 1.74
N ALA A 70 3.46 12.52 1.29
CA ALA A 70 3.47 13.54 0.24
C ALA A 70 2.81 13.04 -1.06
N PRO A 71 2.10 13.91 -1.80
CA PRO A 71 1.99 15.38 -1.65
C PRO A 71 0.88 15.87 -0.70
N HIS A 72 0.26 14.99 0.08
CA HIS A 72 -0.85 15.36 0.96
C HIS A 72 -0.39 16.22 2.14
N ALA A 73 -1.32 17.00 2.69
CA ALA A 73 -1.08 17.82 3.88
C ALA A 73 -0.82 16.96 5.11
N THR A 74 -0.16 17.54 6.11
CA THR A 74 0.03 16.92 7.42
C THR A 74 -0.47 17.81 8.55
N ALA A 75 -0.97 17.20 9.63
CA ALA A 75 -1.31 17.85 10.88
C ALA A 75 -0.59 17.14 12.03
N VAL A 76 -0.11 17.88 13.03
CA VAL A 76 0.68 17.31 14.13
C VAL A 76 -0.21 17.11 15.34
N GLN A 77 -0.32 15.86 15.80
CA GLN A 77 -0.88 15.53 17.10
C GLN A 77 0.24 15.59 18.16
N ILE A 78 0.26 16.64 18.97
CA ILE A 78 1.29 16.84 20.03
C ILE A 78 1.04 15.83 21.16
N ASP A 79 -0.16 15.89 21.76
CA ASP A 79 -0.56 14.99 22.83
C ASP A 79 -1.41 13.84 22.26
N ARG A 80 -1.03 12.60 22.59
CA ARG A 80 -1.74 11.40 22.11
C ARG A 80 -2.88 11.03 23.06
N LEU A 81 -3.95 11.85 23.05
CA LEU A 81 -5.08 11.72 23.95
C LEU A 81 -6.27 10.91 23.37
N GLY A 82 -6.03 10.16 22.32
CA GLY A 82 -7.04 9.29 21.70
C GLY A 82 -7.30 9.60 20.23
N THR A 83 -8.16 8.80 19.61
CA THR A 83 -8.42 8.84 18.15
C THR A 83 -9.25 10.05 17.73
N ALA A 84 -10.24 10.48 18.51
CA ALA A 84 -10.96 11.71 18.23
C ALA A 84 -10.04 12.94 18.35
N HIS A 85 -9.18 12.97 19.36
CA HIS A 85 -8.19 14.03 19.52
C HIS A 85 -7.21 14.07 18.32
N ALA A 86 -6.87 12.90 17.76
CA ALA A 86 -6.06 12.85 16.54
C ALA A 86 -6.79 13.47 15.33
N VAL A 87 -8.09 13.17 15.14
CA VAL A 87 -8.88 13.81 14.07
C VAL A 87 -8.94 15.33 14.27
N LEU A 88 -9.14 15.79 15.52
CA LEU A 88 -9.18 17.20 15.86
C LEU A 88 -7.86 17.93 15.67
N ALA A 89 -6.72 17.25 15.67
CA ALA A 89 -5.43 17.85 15.27
C ALA A 89 -5.44 18.35 13.82
N ALA A 90 -6.29 17.77 12.97
CA ALA A 90 -6.50 18.21 11.58
C ALA A 90 -7.64 19.24 11.42
N ARG A 91 -8.16 19.81 12.50
CA ARG A 91 -9.32 20.75 12.51
C ARG A 91 -9.19 21.87 11.49
N GLU A 92 -8.04 22.53 11.43
CA GLU A 92 -7.83 23.65 10.50
C GLU A 92 -7.94 23.20 9.04
N PHE A 93 -7.38 22.02 8.73
CA PHE A 93 -7.49 21.43 7.40
C PHE A 93 -8.94 21.07 7.06
N ILE A 94 -9.68 20.43 7.98
CA ILE A 94 -11.08 20.06 7.78
C ILE A 94 -11.94 21.33 7.56
N ALA A 95 -11.74 22.35 8.38
CA ALA A 95 -12.47 23.63 8.27
C ALA A 95 -12.16 24.40 6.99
N ALA A 96 -10.91 24.33 6.50
CA ALA A 96 -10.50 24.95 5.25
C ALA A 96 -10.94 24.15 3.99
N ASN A 97 -11.30 22.89 4.15
CA ASN A 97 -11.75 21.98 3.09
C ASN A 97 -13.13 21.38 3.41
N PRO A 98 -14.17 22.21 3.50
CA PRO A 98 -15.52 21.71 3.82
C PRO A 98 -15.97 20.73 2.73
N ALA A 99 -16.59 19.64 3.16
CA ALA A 99 -17.02 18.56 2.29
C ALA A 99 -18.34 17.98 2.78
N ASP A 100 -19.02 17.22 1.91
CA ASP A 100 -20.26 16.52 2.29
C ASP A 100 -19.97 15.35 3.25
N ASP A 101 -18.78 14.74 3.09
CA ASP A 101 -18.35 13.61 3.88
C ASP A 101 -16.94 13.82 4.44
N LEU A 102 -16.73 13.45 5.71
CA LEU A 102 -15.42 13.29 6.33
C LEU A 102 -15.14 11.80 6.51
N ILE A 103 -14.11 11.27 5.84
CA ILE A 103 -13.68 9.89 6.06
C ILE A 103 -12.42 9.85 6.95
N VAL A 104 -12.41 8.96 7.93
CA VAL A 104 -11.28 8.72 8.82
C VAL A 104 -10.75 7.32 8.59
N LEU A 105 -9.46 7.23 8.23
CA LEU A 105 -8.73 5.99 8.01
C LEU A 105 -7.51 5.93 8.93
N TYR A 106 -6.89 4.74 8.97
CA TYR A 106 -5.70 4.49 9.78
C TYR A 106 -4.52 4.16 8.86
N GLY A 107 -3.37 4.80 9.10
CA GLY A 107 -2.16 4.59 8.31
C GLY A 107 -1.52 3.21 8.47
N ASP A 108 -2.02 2.40 9.38
CA ASP A 108 -1.60 1.03 9.67
C ASP A 108 -2.59 -0.05 9.18
N THR A 109 -3.57 0.32 8.36
CA THR A 109 -4.47 -0.60 7.65
C THR A 109 -4.18 -0.55 6.14
N PRO A 110 -3.02 -1.09 5.68
CA PRO A 110 -2.53 -0.89 4.31
C PRO A 110 -3.32 -1.62 3.23
N LEU A 111 -4.22 -2.52 3.61
CA LEU A 111 -4.91 -3.43 2.70
C LEU A 111 -6.32 -2.99 2.33
N ILE A 112 -6.81 -1.87 2.89
CA ILE A 112 -8.12 -1.32 2.54
C ILE A 112 -8.18 -0.94 1.05
N THR A 113 -9.28 -1.28 0.38
CA THR A 113 -9.46 -1.05 -1.05
C THR A 113 -10.26 0.20 -1.35
N ALA A 114 -10.16 0.71 -2.58
CA ALA A 114 -10.98 1.82 -3.05
C ALA A 114 -12.46 1.43 -3.13
N GLU A 115 -12.75 0.19 -3.49
CA GLU A 115 -14.11 -0.36 -3.55
C GLU A 115 -14.80 -0.32 -2.17
N THR A 116 -14.08 -0.64 -1.10
CA THR A 116 -14.60 -0.56 0.27
C THR A 116 -14.85 0.88 0.69
N VAL A 117 -13.93 1.79 0.36
CA VAL A 117 -14.11 3.23 0.58
C VAL A 117 -15.34 3.76 -0.16
N ASP A 118 -15.50 3.39 -1.43
CA ASP A 118 -16.65 3.77 -2.26
C ASP A 118 -17.97 3.20 -1.70
N ALA A 119 -17.97 1.96 -1.23
CA ALA A 119 -19.15 1.35 -0.59
C ALA A 119 -19.58 2.12 0.67
N MET A 120 -18.63 2.55 1.51
CA MET A 120 -18.90 3.36 2.70
C MET A 120 -19.48 4.74 2.33
N LEU A 121 -18.90 5.41 1.34
CA LEU A 121 -19.40 6.69 0.84
C LEU A 121 -20.79 6.56 0.20
N ALA A 122 -21.03 5.49 -0.54
CA ALA A 122 -22.33 5.19 -1.10
C ALA A 122 -23.40 4.96 -0.01
N ALA A 123 -23.06 4.20 1.04
CA ALA A 123 -23.95 3.98 2.18
C ALA A 123 -24.28 5.29 2.90
N ARG A 124 -23.32 6.19 3.07
CA ARG A 124 -23.52 7.52 3.68
C ARG A 124 -24.46 8.40 2.85
N ARG A 125 -24.40 8.29 1.53
CA ARG A 125 -25.16 9.14 0.58
C ARG A 125 -26.53 8.58 0.22
N THR A 126 -26.80 7.31 0.54
CA THR A 126 -28.06 6.64 0.25
C THR A 126 -29.08 6.93 1.38
N ALA A 127 -30.34 7.21 1.00
CA ALA A 127 -31.40 7.44 1.98
C ALA A 127 -31.55 6.24 2.94
N PRO A 128 -31.70 6.48 4.26
CA PRO A 128 -32.02 7.75 4.95
C PRO A 128 -30.81 8.67 5.24
N GLN A 129 -29.71 8.52 4.58
CA GLN A 129 -28.47 9.31 4.77
C GLN A 129 -27.99 9.30 6.23
N PRO A 130 -27.40 8.19 6.69
CA PRO A 130 -26.92 8.07 8.06
C PRO A 130 -25.87 9.14 8.36
N GLY A 131 -25.88 9.73 9.55
CA GLY A 131 -24.87 10.72 9.97
C GLY A 131 -23.48 10.12 10.13
N VAL A 132 -23.41 8.82 10.44
CA VAL A 132 -22.14 8.07 10.57
C VAL A 132 -22.30 6.72 9.91
N VAL A 133 -21.28 6.32 9.12
CA VAL A 133 -21.13 4.96 8.59
C VAL A 133 -19.82 4.38 9.12
N VAL A 134 -19.88 3.21 9.72
CA VAL A 134 -18.73 2.51 10.29
C VAL A 134 -18.40 1.30 9.43
N LEU A 135 -17.13 1.06 9.16
CA LEU A 135 -16.67 -0.17 8.55
C LEU A 135 -16.57 -1.25 9.63
N GLY A 136 -17.47 -2.23 9.57
CA GLY A 136 -17.45 -3.43 10.38
C GLY A 136 -16.82 -4.60 9.67
N PHE A 137 -16.44 -5.64 10.40
CA PHE A 137 -15.94 -6.89 9.87
C PHE A 137 -16.21 -8.05 10.85
N GLU A 138 -16.20 -9.27 10.36
CA GLU A 138 -16.44 -10.47 11.15
C GLU A 138 -15.19 -11.38 11.10
N PRO A 139 -14.22 -11.21 12.01
CA PRO A 139 -13.05 -12.07 12.09
C PRO A 139 -13.40 -13.42 12.73
N ASP A 140 -12.62 -14.48 12.45
CA ASP A 140 -12.73 -15.80 13.12
C ASP A 140 -12.61 -15.68 14.65
N ASP A 141 -11.72 -14.80 15.14
CA ASP A 141 -11.58 -14.45 16.56
C ASP A 141 -11.76 -12.93 16.75
N PRO A 142 -12.91 -12.51 17.31
CA PRO A 142 -13.17 -11.09 17.60
C PRO A 142 -12.16 -10.43 18.57
N GLY A 143 -11.47 -11.19 19.38
CA GLY A 143 -10.37 -10.73 20.26
C GLY A 143 -10.61 -9.38 20.93
N PRO A 144 -9.64 -8.44 20.83
CA PRO A 144 -9.68 -7.15 21.52
C PRO A 144 -10.42 -6.04 20.74
N TYR A 145 -11.03 -6.36 19.60
CA TYR A 145 -11.76 -5.36 18.80
C TYR A 145 -13.02 -4.87 19.52
N GLY A 146 -13.41 -3.61 19.29
CA GLY A 146 -14.72 -3.09 19.69
C GLY A 146 -15.86 -3.83 18.97
N ARG A 147 -16.99 -3.95 19.61
CA ARG A 147 -18.18 -4.63 19.08
C ARG A 147 -19.17 -3.61 18.53
N LEU A 148 -19.74 -3.92 17.37
CA LEU A 148 -20.80 -3.13 16.74
C LEU A 148 -22.16 -3.72 17.17
N ILE A 149 -22.91 -2.98 17.97
CA ILE A 149 -24.22 -3.40 18.46
C ILE A 149 -25.27 -2.84 17.52
N LEU A 150 -26.03 -3.73 16.88
CA LEU A 150 -27.09 -3.37 15.96
C LEU A 150 -28.45 -3.42 16.64
N GLY A 151 -29.30 -2.47 16.31
CA GLY A 151 -30.71 -2.48 16.67
C GLY A 151 -31.54 -3.51 15.89
N ALA A 152 -32.75 -3.70 16.28
CA ALA A 152 -33.70 -4.63 15.64
C ALA A 152 -33.99 -4.25 14.16
N ASP A 153 -33.77 -3.01 13.79
CA ASP A 153 -33.91 -2.46 12.43
C ASP A 153 -32.63 -2.56 11.60
N GLY A 154 -31.56 -3.12 12.19
CA GLY A 154 -30.23 -3.23 11.55
C GLY A 154 -29.41 -1.95 11.61
N SER A 155 -29.88 -0.88 12.21
CA SER A 155 -29.10 0.35 12.41
C SER A 155 -28.02 0.12 13.49
N LEU A 156 -26.88 0.83 13.37
CA LEU A 156 -25.85 0.80 14.41
C LEU A 156 -26.32 1.59 15.63
N GLU A 157 -26.44 0.94 16.78
CA GLU A 157 -26.85 1.58 18.03
C GLU A 157 -25.67 2.08 18.83
N GLU A 158 -24.62 1.26 18.95
CA GLU A 158 -23.48 1.53 19.82
C GLU A 158 -22.22 0.83 19.32
N ILE A 159 -21.07 1.42 19.61
CA ILE A 159 -19.77 0.76 19.53
C ILE A 159 -19.25 0.58 20.95
N VAL A 160 -19.03 -0.67 21.36
CA VAL A 160 -18.55 -0.99 22.71
C VAL A 160 -17.12 -1.54 22.61
N GLU A 161 -16.19 -0.85 23.27
CA GLU A 161 -14.81 -1.35 23.36
C GLU A 161 -14.77 -2.68 24.13
N ALA A 162 -13.97 -3.64 23.68
CA ALA A 162 -13.94 -4.98 24.27
C ALA A 162 -13.64 -5.02 25.78
N ARG A 163 -12.95 -4.01 26.31
CA ARG A 163 -12.63 -3.89 27.75
C ARG A 163 -13.79 -3.40 28.58
N ASP A 164 -14.74 -2.70 27.99
CA ASP A 164 -15.89 -2.12 28.63
C ASP A 164 -17.17 -2.94 28.35
N ALA A 165 -17.06 -3.98 27.51
CA ALA A 165 -18.16 -4.82 27.05
C ALA A 165 -18.61 -5.83 28.09
N THR A 166 -19.92 -6.06 28.19
CA THR A 166 -20.51 -7.18 28.93
C THR A 166 -20.23 -8.51 28.22
N ALA A 167 -20.45 -9.64 28.92
CA ALA A 167 -20.29 -10.96 28.32
C ALA A 167 -21.20 -11.19 27.08
N GLU A 168 -22.40 -10.63 27.09
CA GLU A 168 -23.35 -10.67 25.97
C GLU A 168 -22.84 -9.87 24.78
N GLN A 169 -22.31 -8.66 25.03
CA GLN A 169 -21.71 -7.82 23.98
C GLN A 169 -20.45 -8.45 23.41
N LEU A 170 -19.59 -9.10 24.22
CA LEU A 170 -18.42 -9.84 23.74
C LEU A 170 -18.76 -11.01 22.81
N ALA A 171 -19.97 -11.60 22.96
CA ALA A 171 -20.44 -12.67 22.08
C ALA A 171 -20.84 -12.19 20.67
N VAL A 172 -20.95 -10.88 20.45
CA VAL A 172 -21.21 -10.31 19.12
C VAL A 172 -19.97 -10.49 18.25
N GLY A 173 -20.12 -11.12 17.09
CA GLY A 173 -19.01 -11.38 16.13
C GLY A 173 -18.64 -10.16 15.30
N LEU A 174 -19.57 -9.21 15.13
CA LEU A 174 -19.35 -8.01 14.31
C LEU A 174 -18.45 -7.00 15.03
N CYS A 175 -17.29 -6.74 14.47
CA CYS A 175 -16.22 -5.94 15.05
C CYS A 175 -16.08 -4.58 14.35
N ASN A 176 -15.57 -3.59 15.09
CA ASN A 176 -15.25 -2.26 14.63
C ASN A 176 -13.82 -2.21 14.06
N SER A 177 -13.66 -1.81 12.80
CA SER A 177 -12.34 -1.57 12.20
C SER A 177 -11.72 -0.24 12.62
N GLY A 178 -12.56 0.70 13.09
CA GLY A 178 -12.19 2.08 13.34
C GLY A 178 -12.39 3.03 12.15
N VAL A 179 -12.44 2.52 10.93
CA VAL A 179 -12.68 3.34 9.72
C VAL A 179 -14.12 3.84 9.72
N MET A 180 -14.31 5.15 9.51
CA MET A 180 -15.61 5.80 9.58
C MET A 180 -15.79 6.86 8.50
N VAL A 181 -17.02 7.01 8.02
CA VAL A 181 -17.49 8.17 7.25
C VAL A 181 -18.48 8.93 8.10
N ILE A 182 -18.26 10.21 8.28
CA ILE A 182 -19.06 11.10 9.12
C ILE A 182 -19.65 12.20 8.23
N ASP A 183 -20.87 12.67 8.54
CA ASP A 183 -21.46 13.85 7.91
C ASP A 183 -20.49 15.04 8.04
N GLY A 184 -19.97 15.50 6.90
CA GLY A 184 -18.92 16.52 6.88
C GLY A 184 -19.37 17.85 7.44
N ALA A 185 -20.65 18.20 7.29
CA ALA A 185 -21.22 19.44 7.85
C ALA A 185 -21.30 19.40 9.39
N ARG A 186 -21.43 18.23 9.98
CA ARG A 186 -21.61 18.04 11.43
C ARG A 186 -20.40 17.46 12.15
N ALA A 187 -19.42 16.97 11.39
CA ALA A 187 -18.28 16.22 11.94
C ALA A 187 -17.54 16.99 13.06
N LEU A 188 -17.16 18.24 12.84
CA LEU A 188 -16.44 19.02 13.85
C LEU A 188 -17.29 19.30 15.10
N GLU A 189 -18.59 19.57 14.93
CA GLU A 189 -19.53 19.76 16.04
C GLU A 189 -19.61 18.51 16.92
N TRP A 190 -19.74 17.33 16.31
CA TRP A 190 -19.82 16.07 17.04
C TRP A 190 -18.50 15.69 17.70
N LEU A 191 -17.38 15.86 16.99
CA LEU A 191 -16.05 15.60 17.53
C LEU A 191 -15.70 16.46 18.76
N ASP A 192 -16.19 17.71 18.81
CA ASP A 192 -15.99 18.62 19.96
C ASP A 192 -16.73 18.17 21.23
N ARG A 193 -17.77 17.36 21.07
CA ARG A 193 -18.58 16.86 22.17
C ARG A 193 -18.06 15.53 22.75
N ILE A 194 -17.06 14.91 22.10
CA ILE A 194 -16.47 13.68 22.61
C ILE A 194 -15.72 13.95 23.91
N GLY A 195 -16.06 13.21 24.94
CA GLY A 195 -15.42 13.27 26.26
C GLY A 195 -14.30 12.24 26.41
N ASN A 196 -13.63 12.26 27.57
CA ASN A 196 -12.60 11.29 27.94
C ASN A 196 -12.93 10.54 29.23
N GLY A 197 -14.19 10.44 29.61
CA GLY A 197 -14.68 9.79 30.83
C GLY A 197 -14.68 8.27 30.80
N ASN A 198 -13.69 7.63 30.14
CA ASN A 198 -13.55 6.19 29.98
C ASN A 198 -12.34 5.62 30.75
N ALA A 199 -12.16 4.30 30.75
CA ALA A 199 -11.12 3.60 31.50
C ALA A 199 -9.69 4.05 31.19
N LYS A 200 -9.43 4.63 30.02
CA LYS A 200 -8.09 5.13 29.62
C LYS A 200 -7.95 6.64 29.72
N GLY A 201 -9.03 7.40 29.93
CA GLY A 201 -9.02 8.86 29.90
C GLY A 201 -8.76 9.42 28.48
N GLU A 202 -9.06 8.66 27.42
CA GLU A 202 -8.80 9.01 26.03
C GLU A 202 -10.10 9.47 25.33
N TYR A 203 -9.97 10.34 24.33
CA TYR A 203 -11.07 10.76 23.48
C TYR A 203 -11.27 9.71 22.36
N TYR A 204 -12.24 8.83 22.53
CA TYR A 204 -12.52 7.76 21.56
C TYR A 204 -13.37 8.26 20.39
N LEU A 205 -12.90 8.05 19.18
CA LEU A 205 -13.65 8.41 17.96
C LEU A 205 -14.99 7.66 17.90
N THR A 206 -15.05 6.46 18.46
CA THR A 206 -16.25 5.62 18.51
C THR A 206 -17.46 6.30 19.18
N ASP A 207 -17.22 7.24 20.10
CA ASP A 207 -18.27 7.98 20.78
C ASP A 207 -19.09 8.90 19.84
N VAL A 208 -18.56 9.19 18.64
CA VAL A 208 -19.27 10.00 17.62
C VAL A 208 -20.60 9.35 17.22
N VAL A 209 -20.68 8.01 17.25
CA VAL A 209 -21.92 7.29 16.92
C VAL A 209 -23.04 7.62 17.92
N ALA A 210 -22.74 7.54 19.21
CA ALA A 210 -23.72 7.86 20.26
C ALA A 210 -24.14 9.34 20.20
N ILE A 211 -23.19 10.24 19.93
CA ILE A 211 -23.45 11.68 19.80
C ILE A 211 -24.35 11.97 18.60
N ALA A 212 -24.05 11.40 17.43
CA ALA A 212 -24.85 11.57 16.24
C ALA A 212 -26.30 11.05 16.44
N ARG A 213 -26.43 9.89 17.06
CA ARG A 213 -27.74 9.30 17.37
C ARG A 213 -28.55 10.17 18.36
N ALA A 214 -27.91 10.72 19.38
CA ALA A 214 -28.56 11.63 20.31
C ALA A 214 -29.12 12.89 19.62
N ASP A 215 -28.50 13.30 18.52
CA ASP A 215 -28.96 14.40 17.66
C ASP A 215 -29.99 13.96 16.58
N GLY A 216 -30.46 12.72 16.65
CA GLY A 216 -31.48 12.17 15.74
C GLY A 216 -30.92 11.71 14.39
N ALA A 217 -29.59 11.65 14.19
CA ALA A 217 -29.00 11.09 13.00
C ALA A 217 -28.92 9.56 13.11
N ALA A 218 -29.19 8.83 12.01
CA ALA A 218 -28.97 7.40 11.95
C ALA A 218 -27.47 7.08 11.89
N ALA A 219 -27.09 5.89 12.35
CA ALA A 219 -25.77 5.32 12.11
C ALA A 219 -25.92 3.96 11.42
N ALA A 220 -25.01 3.64 10.50
CA ALA A 220 -25.04 2.41 9.70
C ALA A 220 -23.69 1.70 9.70
N VAL A 221 -23.70 0.44 9.31
CA VAL A 221 -22.51 -0.39 9.15
C VAL A 221 -22.39 -0.86 7.71
N VAL A 222 -21.20 -0.78 7.15
CA VAL A 222 -20.79 -1.50 5.95
C VAL A 222 -19.89 -2.64 6.43
N ILE A 223 -20.15 -3.86 5.99
CA ILE A 223 -19.33 -5.01 6.36
C ILE A 223 -18.27 -5.20 5.27
N GLY A 224 -17.02 -5.10 5.67
CA GLY A 224 -15.85 -5.31 4.80
C GLY A 224 -15.20 -6.68 5.02
N ASP A 225 -14.26 -6.99 4.14
CA ASP A 225 -13.42 -8.19 4.26
C ASP A 225 -12.47 -8.03 5.47
N PRO A 226 -12.36 -9.02 6.37
CA PRO A 226 -11.41 -9.00 7.49
C PRO A 226 -9.96 -8.72 7.06
N ASP A 227 -9.54 -9.23 5.91
CA ASP A 227 -8.19 -9.01 5.36
C ASP A 227 -7.94 -7.53 5.03
N GLU A 228 -8.96 -6.78 4.62
CA GLU A 228 -8.81 -5.36 4.28
C GLU A 228 -8.58 -4.46 5.49
N VAL A 229 -9.15 -4.87 6.62
CA VAL A 229 -9.12 -4.07 7.85
C VAL A 229 -8.07 -4.55 8.86
N LEU A 230 -7.19 -5.45 8.46
CA LEU A 230 -6.07 -5.91 9.28
C LEU A 230 -5.18 -4.74 9.70
N GLY A 231 -5.24 -4.39 10.98
CA GLY A 231 -4.41 -3.35 11.58
C GLY A 231 -3.04 -3.89 11.98
N VAL A 232 -1.98 -3.42 11.33
CA VAL A 232 -0.61 -3.88 11.57
C VAL A 232 -0.01 -3.18 12.79
N ASN A 233 0.19 -3.91 13.87
CA ASN A 233 0.75 -3.41 15.13
C ASN A 233 2.00 -4.15 15.60
N SER A 234 2.27 -5.32 15.02
CA SER A 234 3.42 -6.18 15.34
C SER A 234 4.07 -6.70 14.07
N ARG A 235 5.23 -7.36 14.21
CA ARG A 235 5.92 -8.02 13.09
C ARG A 235 5.18 -9.24 12.56
N ILE A 236 4.33 -9.86 13.38
CA ILE A 236 3.49 -11.00 12.95
C ILE A 236 2.40 -10.47 12.02
N GLU A 237 1.64 -9.47 12.45
CA GLU A 237 0.61 -8.83 11.61
C GLU A 237 1.20 -8.19 10.35
N LEU A 238 2.45 -7.68 10.41
CA LEU A 238 3.15 -7.20 9.20
C LEU A 238 3.39 -8.33 8.20
N ALA A 239 3.80 -9.50 8.67
CA ALA A 239 4.00 -10.66 7.80
C ALA A 239 2.68 -11.20 7.23
N GLU A 240 1.59 -11.13 7.99
CA GLU A 240 0.23 -11.46 7.53
C GLU A 240 -0.22 -10.48 6.44
N ALA A 241 -0.06 -9.17 6.67
CA ALA A 241 -0.37 -8.14 5.67
C ALA A 241 0.46 -8.31 4.39
N GLU A 242 1.75 -8.66 4.50
CA GLU A 242 2.60 -8.97 3.35
C GLU A 242 2.06 -10.18 2.57
N ALA A 243 1.69 -11.26 3.26
CA ALA A 243 1.16 -12.47 2.62
C ALA A 243 -0.12 -12.17 1.81
N ILE A 244 -1.08 -11.44 2.41
CA ILE A 244 -2.32 -11.04 1.75
C ILE A 244 -2.03 -10.13 0.53
N ALA A 245 -1.14 -9.15 0.69
CA ALA A 245 -0.75 -8.28 -0.42
C ALA A 245 -0.12 -9.08 -1.57
N GLN A 246 0.75 -10.03 -1.26
CA GLN A 246 1.39 -10.90 -2.26
C GLN A 246 0.37 -11.79 -2.97
N ASP A 247 -0.63 -12.33 -2.26
CA ASP A 247 -1.69 -13.13 -2.88
C ASP A 247 -2.51 -12.29 -3.88
N ARG A 248 -2.88 -11.06 -3.51
CA ARG A 248 -3.57 -10.11 -4.40
C ARG A 248 -2.73 -9.75 -5.63
N LEU A 249 -1.42 -9.50 -5.46
CA LEU A 249 -0.51 -9.17 -6.57
C LEU A 249 -0.32 -10.34 -7.53
N ARG A 250 -0.19 -11.57 -7.01
CA ARG A 250 -0.11 -12.80 -7.83
C ARG A 250 -1.39 -13.05 -8.62
N ALA A 251 -2.54 -12.92 -7.97
CA ALA A 251 -3.85 -13.04 -8.64
C ALA A 251 -3.96 -12.03 -9.77
N ARG A 252 -3.67 -10.76 -9.51
CA ARG A 252 -3.69 -9.69 -10.53
C ARG A 252 -2.75 -9.98 -11.70
N ALA A 253 -1.53 -10.47 -11.44
CA ALA A 253 -0.59 -10.83 -12.48
C ALA A 253 -1.11 -11.95 -13.38
N MET A 254 -1.70 -13.01 -12.80
CA MET A 254 -2.28 -14.13 -13.54
C MET A 254 -3.54 -13.73 -14.31
N GLU A 255 -4.41 -12.93 -13.73
CA GLU A 255 -5.58 -12.36 -14.41
C GLU A 255 -5.17 -11.44 -15.57
N GLY A 256 -4.04 -10.75 -15.46
CA GLY A 256 -3.41 -9.94 -16.51
C GLY A 256 -2.76 -10.75 -17.63
N GLY A 257 -2.73 -12.08 -17.53
CA GLY A 257 -2.21 -13.00 -18.55
C GLY A 257 -0.78 -13.49 -18.31
N ALA A 258 -0.21 -13.30 -17.12
CA ALA A 258 1.07 -13.89 -16.75
C ALA A 258 0.89 -15.34 -16.26
N THR A 259 1.85 -16.21 -16.56
CA THR A 259 1.94 -17.58 -16.04
C THR A 259 2.97 -17.65 -14.93
N LEU A 260 2.56 -17.92 -13.70
CA LEU A 260 3.44 -18.16 -12.57
C LEU A 260 3.55 -19.68 -12.35
N THR A 261 4.75 -20.26 -12.58
CA THR A 261 4.93 -21.72 -12.47
C THR A 261 4.73 -22.23 -11.04
N ASP A 262 5.16 -21.46 -10.06
CA ASP A 262 4.92 -21.69 -8.64
C ASP A 262 4.59 -20.34 -7.97
N PRO A 263 3.31 -19.95 -7.94
CA PRO A 263 2.91 -18.63 -7.47
C PRO A 263 3.40 -18.29 -6.07
N LEU A 264 3.41 -19.26 -5.16
CA LEU A 264 3.77 -19.02 -3.75
C LEU A 264 5.23 -18.62 -3.54
N THR A 265 6.10 -18.89 -4.52
CA THR A 265 7.52 -18.54 -4.45
C THR A 265 7.89 -17.29 -5.25
N VAL A 266 6.91 -16.63 -5.87
CA VAL A 266 7.10 -15.36 -6.59
C VAL A 266 6.67 -14.20 -5.70
N TYR A 267 7.56 -13.23 -5.53
CA TYR A 267 7.32 -12.02 -4.74
C TYR A 267 7.31 -10.79 -5.63
N PHE A 268 6.25 -10.00 -5.51
CA PHE A 268 6.05 -8.77 -6.26
C PHE A 268 6.24 -7.52 -5.41
N SER A 269 6.73 -6.46 -6.02
CA SER A 269 6.54 -5.10 -5.50
C SER A 269 5.16 -4.59 -5.91
N TRP A 270 4.61 -3.67 -5.14
CA TRP A 270 3.31 -3.04 -5.36
C TRP A 270 3.13 -2.44 -6.77
N ASP A 271 4.23 -2.01 -7.39
CA ASP A 271 4.28 -1.30 -8.68
C ASP A 271 4.77 -2.16 -9.85
N THR A 272 4.99 -3.46 -9.62
CA THR A 272 5.42 -4.37 -10.68
C THR A 272 4.36 -4.45 -11.78
N ALA A 273 4.78 -4.22 -13.02
CA ALA A 273 3.93 -4.33 -14.19
C ALA A 273 4.43 -5.43 -15.12
N LEU A 274 3.57 -6.40 -15.42
CA LEU A 274 3.83 -7.48 -16.37
C LEU A 274 2.92 -7.34 -17.59
N GLY A 275 3.48 -7.58 -18.79
CA GLY A 275 2.74 -7.74 -20.02
C GLY A 275 2.04 -9.09 -20.11
N ARG A 276 1.43 -9.37 -21.27
CA ARG A 276 0.75 -10.64 -21.57
C ARG A 276 1.74 -11.74 -21.92
N ASP A 277 1.35 -12.98 -21.64
CA ASP A 277 2.16 -14.18 -21.96
C ASP A 277 3.55 -14.17 -21.33
N VAL A 278 3.73 -13.43 -20.21
CA VAL A 278 4.94 -13.48 -19.40
C VAL A 278 4.94 -14.77 -18.59
N THR A 279 6.02 -15.54 -18.71
CA THR A 279 6.22 -16.75 -17.90
C THR A 279 7.25 -16.50 -16.81
N VAL A 280 6.85 -16.74 -15.54
CA VAL A 280 7.72 -16.56 -14.37
C VAL A 280 7.95 -17.89 -13.66
N GLY A 281 9.22 -18.27 -13.56
CA GLY A 281 9.68 -19.46 -12.84
C GLY A 281 9.61 -19.28 -11.31
N PRO A 282 9.88 -20.34 -10.55
CA PRO A 282 9.85 -20.29 -9.08
C PRO A 282 11.00 -19.43 -8.52
N ASN A 283 10.78 -18.93 -7.30
CA ASN A 283 11.76 -18.14 -6.54
C ASN A 283 12.23 -16.86 -7.27
N VAL A 284 11.35 -16.19 -7.95
CA VAL A 284 11.60 -14.88 -8.58
C VAL A 284 11.14 -13.77 -7.65
N VAL A 285 11.97 -12.74 -7.49
CA VAL A 285 11.67 -11.56 -6.69
C VAL A 285 11.70 -10.32 -7.57
N PHE A 286 10.59 -9.60 -7.57
CA PHE A 286 10.46 -8.28 -8.18
C PHE A 286 10.51 -7.20 -7.09
N GLY A 287 11.60 -6.44 -7.07
CA GLY A 287 11.69 -5.20 -6.30
C GLY A 287 10.93 -4.05 -6.97
N PRO A 288 10.94 -2.85 -6.35
CA PRO A 288 10.26 -1.69 -6.90
C PRO A 288 10.74 -1.29 -8.30
N GLY A 289 9.84 -0.72 -9.11
CA GLY A 289 10.16 -0.11 -10.40
C GLY A 289 10.41 -1.10 -11.54
N VAL A 290 9.90 -2.33 -11.48
CA VAL A 290 10.07 -3.32 -12.56
C VAL A 290 8.91 -3.27 -13.54
N ARG A 291 9.25 -3.18 -14.84
CA ARG A 291 8.31 -3.25 -15.96
C ARG A 291 8.75 -4.32 -16.94
N VAL A 292 7.85 -5.21 -17.30
CA VAL A 292 8.11 -6.34 -18.18
C VAL A 292 7.10 -6.32 -19.33
N GLY A 293 7.60 -6.36 -20.57
CA GLY A 293 6.79 -6.42 -21.78
C GLY A 293 6.19 -7.80 -22.03
N ASP A 294 5.48 -7.94 -23.16
CA ASP A 294 4.79 -9.16 -23.57
C ASP A 294 5.80 -10.30 -23.89
N ASN A 295 5.37 -11.56 -23.78
CA ASN A 295 6.13 -12.74 -24.21
C ASN A 295 7.52 -12.92 -23.55
N VAL A 296 7.74 -12.37 -22.38
CA VAL A 296 9.03 -12.48 -21.63
C VAL A 296 9.05 -13.76 -20.81
N GLU A 297 10.19 -14.45 -20.82
CA GLU A 297 10.46 -15.60 -19.95
C GLU A 297 11.44 -15.20 -18.84
N ILE A 298 10.99 -15.25 -17.56
CA ILE A 298 11.84 -15.05 -16.39
C ILE A 298 11.99 -16.38 -15.68
N ARG A 299 13.19 -16.93 -15.73
CA ARG A 299 13.51 -18.24 -15.15
C ARG A 299 13.75 -18.16 -13.65
N ALA A 300 13.80 -19.33 -13.02
CA ALA A 300 13.92 -19.45 -11.58
C ALA A 300 15.12 -18.68 -10.97
N PHE A 301 14.93 -18.24 -9.70
CA PHE A 301 15.95 -17.60 -8.87
C PHE A 301 16.49 -16.27 -9.45
N CYS A 302 15.65 -15.49 -10.10
CA CYS A 302 16.01 -14.17 -10.57
C CYS A 302 15.56 -13.08 -9.58
N HIS A 303 16.34 -12.01 -9.49
CA HIS A 303 16.00 -10.82 -8.73
C HIS A 303 16.05 -9.60 -9.66
N LEU A 304 14.94 -8.90 -9.80
CA LEU A 304 14.80 -7.72 -10.64
C LEU A 304 14.40 -6.52 -9.78
N GLU A 305 15.00 -5.37 -10.00
CA GLU A 305 14.70 -4.13 -9.31
C GLU A 305 14.99 -2.94 -10.24
N GLY A 306 14.07 -1.96 -10.33
CA GLY A 306 14.25 -0.75 -11.13
C GLY A 306 14.64 -1.03 -12.58
N ALA A 307 14.08 -2.07 -13.18
CA ALA A 307 14.47 -2.60 -14.49
C ALA A 307 13.30 -2.57 -15.48
N THR A 308 13.62 -2.28 -16.74
CA THR A 308 12.70 -2.39 -17.87
C THR A 308 13.14 -3.54 -18.76
N VAL A 309 12.20 -4.42 -19.10
CA VAL A 309 12.45 -5.59 -19.96
C VAL A 309 11.46 -5.56 -21.11
N ALA A 310 11.95 -5.37 -22.34
CA ALA A 310 11.11 -5.35 -23.52
C ALA A 310 10.65 -6.75 -23.95
N GLU A 311 9.75 -6.79 -24.92
CA GLU A 311 9.08 -7.99 -25.44
C GLU A 311 10.07 -9.10 -25.83
N GLY A 312 9.69 -10.35 -25.54
CA GLY A 312 10.37 -11.55 -26.00
C GLY A 312 11.75 -11.81 -25.37
N ALA A 313 12.13 -11.04 -24.35
CA ALA A 313 13.38 -11.26 -23.64
C ALA A 313 13.36 -12.54 -22.80
N VAL A 314 14.54 -13.13 -22.58
CA VAL A 314 14.71 -14.31 -21.72
C VAL A 314 15.72 -14.00 -20.62
N ILE A 315 15.30 -14.10 -19.36
CA ILE A 315 16.08 -13.73 -18.17
C ILE A 315 16.33 -14.95 -17.29
N GLY A 316 17.57 -15.17 -16.93
CA GLY A 316 17.97 -16.20 -15.95
C GLY A 316 18.25 -17.58 -16.55
N PRO A 317 18.36 -18.63 -15.69
CA PRO A 317 18.13 -18.55 -14.24
C PRO A 317 19.27 -17.84 -13.48
N PHE A 318 19.04 -17.50 -12.18
CA PHE A 318 20.04 -16.86 -11.31
C PHE A 318 20.58 -15.53 -11.88
N ALA A 319 19.75 -14.74 -12.52
CA ALA A 319 20.10 -13.41 -13.01
C ALA A 319 19.70 -12.32 -12.03
N ARG A 320 20.48 -11.23 -12.02
CA ARG A 320 20.16 -10.04 -11.24
C ARG A 320 20.08 -8.82 -12.14
N LEU A 321 18.91 -8.20 -12.20
CA LEU A 321 18.72 -6.90 -12.82
C LEU A 321 18.61 -5.83 -11.73
N ARG A 322 19.47 -4.83 -11.81
CA ARG A 322 19.55 -3.72 -10.85
C ARG A 322 18.99 -2.45 -11.46
N PRO A 323 18.74 -1.41 -10.62
CA PRO A 323 18.22 -0.15 -11.10
C PRO A 323 18.95 0.44 -12.31
N GLY A 324 18.16 0.85 -13.30
CA GLY A 324 18.64 1.36 -14.57
C GLY A 324 19.08 0.28 -15.59
N ALA A 325 18.72 -0.97 -15.38
CA ALA A 325 18.82 -1.99 -16.43
C ALA A 325 17.66 -1.80 -17.41
N ASP A 326 17.98 -1.51 -18.67
CA ASP A 326 17.02 -1.38 -19.78
C ASP A 326 17.35 -2.40 -20.86
N LEU A 327 16.47 -3.40 -21.02
CA LEU A 327 16.68 -4.54 -21.90
C LEU A 327 15.73 -4.45 -23.09
N GLY A 328 16.31 -4.31 -24.30
CA GLY A 328 15.59 -4.29 -25.56
C GLY A 328 14.93 -5.62 -25.94
N GLU A 329 14.18 -5.61 -27.04
CA GLU A 329 13.46 -6.77 -27.54
C GLU A 329 14.37 -7.99 -27.77
N GLY A 330 13.93 -9.16 -27.33
CA GLY A 330 14.60 -10.43 -27.56
C GLY A 330 15.99 -10.56 -26.91
N VAL A 331 16.33 -9.69 -25.95
CA VAL A 331 17.57 -9.77 -25.17
C VAL A 331 17.62 -11.07 -24.37
N ARG A 332 18.80 -11.68 -24.27
CA ARG A 332 19.03 -12.90 -23.50
C ARG A 332 20.04 -12.67 -22.39
N ILE A 333 19.58 -12.78 -21.16
CA ILE A 333 20.40 -12.72 -19.95
C ILE A 333 20.39 -14.12 -19.33
N GLY A 334 21.56 -14.74 -19.24
CA GLY A 334 21.68 -16.10 -18.73
C GLY A 334 22.07 -16.17 -17.25
N ASN A 335 22.61 -17.31 -16.86
CA ASN A 335 22.87 -17.63 -15.47
C ASN A 335 24.07 -16.88 -14.89
N PHE A 336 23.88 -16.41 -13.64
CA PHE A 336 24.88 -15.67 -12.88
C PHE A 336 25.35 -14.39 -13.60
N VAL A 337 24.42 -13.71 -14.23
CA VAL A 337 24.64 -12.41 -14.90
C VAL A 337 24.02 -11.31 -14.06
N GLU A 338 24.79 -10.25 -13.84
CA GLU A 338 24.30 -9.02 -13.22
C GLU A 338 24.32 -7.87 -14.24
N ILE A 339 23.19 -7.18 -14.39
CA ILE A 339 23.04 -5.99 -15.23
C ILE A 339 22.69 -4.80 -14.32
N LYS A 340 23.39 -3.67 -14.48
CA LYS A 340 23.18 -2.45 -13.68
C LYS A 340 23.39 -1.19 -14.51
N ALA A 341 22.41 -0.26 -14.48
CA ALA A 341 22.53 1.02 -15.18
C ALA A 341 23.09 0.84 -16.62
N ALA A 342 22.49 -0.06 -17.39
CA ALA A 342 22.96 -0.44 -18.71
C ALA A 342 21.82 -0.59 -19.70
N ASP A 343 22.02 -0.01 -20.89
CA ASP A 343 21.08 -0.04 -22.00
C ASP A 343 21.53 -1.15 -22.96
N LEU A 344 20.78 -2.22 -23.08
CA LEU A 344 21.03 -3.34 -23.97
C LEU A 344 20.06 -3.29 -25.15
N ALA A 345 20.55 -2.97 -26.34
CA ALA A 345 19.74 -2.87 -27.54
C ALA A 345 19.16 -4.25 -27.96
N PRO A 346 18.18 -4.32 -28.88
CA PRO A 346 17.53 -5.57 -29.27
C PRO A 346 18.49 -6.69 -29.64
N GLY A 347 18.16 -7.91 -29.20
CA GLY A 347 18.89 -9.13 -29.56
C GLY A 347 20.27 -9.32 -28.90
N VAL A 348 20.63 -8.46 -27.95
CA VAL A 348 21.90 -8.61 -27.19
C VAL A 348 21.85 -9.88 -26.36
N LYS A 349 23.01 -10.56 -26.26
CA LYS A 349 23.17 -11.80 -25.50
C LYS A 349 24.29 -11.66 -24.47
N VAL A 350 23.94 -11.92 -23.21
CA VAL A 350 24.86 -11.99 -22.05
C VAL A 350 24.52 -13.27 -21.30
N ASN A 351 25.10 -14.38 -21.70
CA ASN A 351 24.57 -15.68 -21.31
C ASN A 351 25.18 -16.30 -20.05
N HIS A 352 26.39 -15.89 -19.62
CA HIS A 352 27.10 -16.62 -18.56
C HIS A 352 28.00 -15.74 -17.73
N LEU A 353 27.90 -15.81 -16.38
CA LEU A 353 28.92 -15.39 -15.42
C LEU A 353 29.51 -14.00 -15.70
N SER A 354 28.66 -13.00 -16.02
CA SER A 354 29.13 -11.69 -16.47
C SER A 354 28.54 -10.56 -15.63
N TYR A 355 29.32 -9.47 -15.50
CA TYR A 355 28.84 -8.21 -14.98
C TYR A 355 28.84 -7.15 -16.08
N VAL A 356 27.67 -6.58 -16.37
CA VAL A 356 27.51 -5.48 -17.33
C VAL A 356 26.93 -4.29 -16.60
N GLY A 357 27.76 -3.33 -16.30
CA GLY A 357 27.37 -2.13 -15.55
C GLY A 357 27.81 -0.85 -16.26
N ASP A 358 26.98 0.22 -16.08
CA ASP A 358 27.21 1.56 -16.65
C ASP A 358 27.58 1.49 -18.16
N SER A 359 26.76 0.77 -18.96
CA SER A 359 27.12 0.38 -20.34
C SER A 359 26.03 0.70 -21.34
N ILE A 360 26.42 0.90 -22.60
CA ILE A 360 25.53 0.89 -23.76
C ILE A 360 26.00 -0.24 -24.68
N VAL A 361 25.12 -1.19 -24.97
CA VAL A 361 25.44 -2.37 -25.80
C VAL A 361 24.55 -2.35 -27.04
N GLY A 362 25.19 -2.27 -28.20
CA GLY A 362 24.55 -2.22 -29.51
C GLY A 362 23.84 -3.51 -29.89
N ALA A 363 22.86 -3.40 -30.80
CA ALA A 363 21.98 -4.48 -31.19
C ALA A 363 22.75 -5.73 -31.65
N GLY A 364 22.25 -6.91 -31.26
CA GLY A 364 22.81 -8.19 -31.65
C GLY A 364 24.24 -8.51 -31.12
N ALA A 365 24.79 -7.65 -30.27
CA ALA A 365 26.09 -7.93 -29.66
C ALA A 365 26.04 -9.17 -28.75
N ASN A 366 27.13 -9.91 -28.70
CA ASN A 366 27.29 -11.10 -27.86
C ASN A 366 28.41 -10.90 -26.86
N ILE A 367 28.11 -10.99 -25.58
CA ILE A 367 29.07 -10.86 -24.48
C ILE A 367 29.46 -12.26 -24.00
N GLY A 368 30.75 -12.55 -24.10
CA GLY A 368 31.36 -13.85 -23.73
C GLY A 368 31.31 -14.06 -22.19
N ALA A 369 31.42 -15.33 -21.81
CA ALA A 369 31.41 -15.73 -20.40
C ALA A 369 32.52 -15.09 -19.58
N GLY A 370 32.24 -14.68 -18.36
CA GLY A 370 33.23 -14.07 -17.46
C GLY A 370 33.60 -12.62 -17.80
N THR A 371 32.86 -11.97 -18.69
CA THR A 371 33.12 -10.56 -19.05
C THR A 371 32.72 -9.65 -17.90
N ILE A 372 33.57 -8.67 -17.61
CA ILE A 372 33.33 -7.64 -16.59
C ILE A 372 33.57 -6.28 -17.23
N THR A 373 32.53 -5.42 -17.27
CA THR A 373 32.75 -4.00 -17.59
C THR A 373 33.38 -3.32 -16.38
N CYS A 374 34.66 -2.93 -16.50
CA CYS A 374 35.42 -2.28 -15.44
C CYS A 374 34.99 -0.79 -15.33
N ASN A 375 33.77 -0.55 -14.85
CA ASN A 375 33.11 0.75 -14.86
C ASN A 375 33.50 1.67 -13.68
N TYR A 376 34.34 1.21 -12.75
CA TYR A 376 34.72 1.97 -11.56
C TYR A 376 36.19 1.71 -11.18
N ASP A 377 36.97 2.79 -11.08
CA ASP A 377 38.42 2.76 -10.77
C ASP A 377 38.73 3.04 -9.28
N GLY A 378 37.71 3.15 -8.44
CA GLY A 378 37.83 3.53 -7.03
C GLY A 378 37.49 5.01 -6.78
N HIS A 379 37.45 5.85 -7.81
CA HIS A 379 37.15 7.29 -7.74
C HIS A 379 36.08 7.72 -8.74
N PHE A 380 36.19 7.30 -10.00
CA PHE A 380 35.33 7.70 -11.09
C PHE A 380 34.61 6.51 -11.70
N LYS A 381 33.39 6.77 -12.18
CA LYS A 381 32.65 5.81 -13.01
C LYS A 381 32.84 6.14 -14.47
N SER A 382 33.14 5.11 -15.27
CA SER A 382 33.31 5.21 -16.72
C SER A 382 32.22 4.42 -17.43
N LYS A 383 31.70 4.94 -18.51
CA LYS A 383 30.70 4.28 -19.34
C LYS A 383 31.38 3.42 -20.39
N THR A 384 30.97 2.15 -20.52
CA THR A 384 31.43 1.23 -21.56
C THR A 384 30.45 1.30 -22.74
N ILE A 385 30.98 1.42 -23.96
CA ILE A 385 30.18 1.42 -25.19
C ILE A 385 30.62 0.24 -26.05
N ILE A 386 29.69 -0.67 -26.34
CA ILE A 386 29.90 -1.84 -27.20
C ILE A 386 29.07 -1.66 -28.46
N GLY A 387 29.68 -1.71 -29.63
CA GLY A 387 29.01 -1.49 -30.92
C GLY A 387 28.04 -2.62 -31.30
N GLU A 388 27.20 -2.32 -32.29
CA GLU A 388 26.28 -3.27 -32.90
C GLU A 388 27.03 -4.50 -33.46
N GLY A 389 26.47 -5.70 -33.25
CA GLY A 389 27.01 -6.97 -33.73
C GLY A 389 28.38 -7.35 -33.15
N ALA A 390 28.87 -6.62 -32.16
CA ALA A 390 30.18 -6.93 -31.55
C ALA A 390 30.16 -8.30 -30.86
N PHE A 391 31.27 -9.01 -30.96
CA PHE A 391 31.52 -10.26 -30.25
C PHE A 391 32.63 -10.06 -29.23
N ILE A 392 32.28 -10.01 -27.95
CA ILE A 392 33.24 -9.89 -26.86
C ILE A 392 33.64 -11.29 -26.42
N GLY A 393 34.96 -11.56 -26.39
CA GLY A 393 35.51 -12.85 -25.97
C GLY A 393 35.28 -13.15 -24.48
N SER A 394 35.47 -14.41 -24.10
CA SER A 394 35.35 -14.80 -22.69
C SER A 394 36.46 -14.20 -21.84
N ASN A 395 36.15 -13.94 -20.53
CA ASN A 395 37.09 -13.36 -19.57
C ASN A 395 37.68 -12.00 -19.99
N THR A 396 36.89 -11.20 -20.69
CA THR A 396 37.27 -9.81 -21.04
C THR A 396 36.97 -8.88 -19.87
N ALA A 397 37.92 -7.98 -19.57
CA ALA A 397 37.79 -6.94 -18.57
C ALA A 397 38.19 -5.57 -19.15
#